data_72b559e48863656d6335e1180bdd900e
#
_entry.id   72b559e48863656d6335e1180bdd900e
#
_cell.length_a   1.000
_cell.length_b   1.000
_cell.length_c   1.000
_cell.angle_alpha   90.00
_cell.angle_beta   90.00
_cell.angle_gamma   90.00
#
_symmetry.space_group_name_H-M   'P 1'
#
loop_
_entity.id
_entity.type
_entity.pdbx_description
1 polymer ?
#
loop_
_entity_poly.entity_id
_entity_poly.type
_entity_poly.pdbx_seq_one_letter_code
_entity_poly.pdbx_strand_id
1 'polypeptide(L)'
;MSAMAALPYRHISNQQQLDELGFSVRFSWSDGAGHSFRERDADDTTGCQELEGFLPCEMDVRLEVEVAIEHPRKIFGNFAAKDAELGLALQYQFEKLGNQGAMPFENCVITDQDKSVNKRFAHVFPKSTFRDISGFTVLLYVKNPGKGDVRFAQNAGAIIGRIDGRAIITGGSGYIFSPYKVSSGKKEPLWWVVSTISADTLDNDLDAEFKVYVNTDNPSYPSLCLDSAFFSPLKLEMFATVCTQLIDAVRSAGDVTWDLEGDCEGDSVLSHVRYFLKRFLPDRLEGYIKTAPLYELANIIRTQLFIAAEKKLVVEEAK
;
A
#
# COMPACT_ATOMS: atom_id res chain seq x y z
N MET A 1 11.78 -6.70 17.05
CA MET A 1 12.57 -5.45 17.16
C MET A 1 13.73 -5.58 16.17
N SER A 2 13.60 -4.96 15.00
CA SER A 2 14.70 -4.92 14.01
C SER A 2 15.76 -3.95 14.54
N ALA A 3 16.99 -4.43 14.72
CA ALA A 3 18.11 -3.58 15.09
C ALA A 3 18.29 -2.52 14.00
N MET A 4 17.96 -1.26 14.30
CA MET A 4 18.34 -0.14 13.45
C MET A 4 19.86 -0.17 13.33
N ALA A 5 20.39 -0.46 12.14
CA ALA A 5 21.80 -0.27 11.86
C ALA A 5 22.14 1.19 12.16
N ALA A 6 23.10 1.40 13.08
CA ALA A 6 23.55 2.75 13.41
C ALA A 6 24.09 3.41 12.13
N LEU A 7 23.48 4.52 11.73
CA LEU A 7 23.96 5.28 10.57
C LEU A 7 25.36 5.82 10.90
N PRO A 8 26.34 5.71 9.98
CA PRO A 8 27.72 6.09 10.22
C PRO A 8 27.92 7.62 10.28
N TYR A 9 26.86 8.39 10.17
CA TYR A 9 26.87 9.86 10.15
C TYR A 9 25.79 10.44 11.07
N ARG A 10 25.94 11.73 11.39
CA ARG A 10 24.96 12.48 12.19
C ARG A 10 23.63 12.59 11.47
N HIS A 11 22.56 12.32 12.17
CA HIS A 11 21.20 12.41 11.68
C HIS A 11 20.25 12.92 12.78
N ILE A 12 19.12 13.46 12.37
CA ILE A 12 18.04 13.87 13.27
C ILE A 12 17.33 12.61 13.73
N SER A 13 17.40 12.30 15.03
CA SER A 13 16.99 11.00 15.57
C SER A 13 15.81 11.04 16.52
N ASN A 14 15.37 12.23 16.95
CA ASN A 14 14.32 12.38 17.94
C ASN A 14 13.46 13.64 17.71
N GLN A 15 12.29 13.66 18.33
CA GLN A 15 11.31 14.73 18.19
C GLN A 15 11.84 16.07 18.73
N GLN A 16 12.59 16.08 19.82
CA GLN A 16 13.15 17.30 20.36
C GLN A 16 14.03 18.05 19.35
N GLN A 17 14.84 17.32 18.56
CA GLN A 17 15.65 17.93 17.51
C GLN A 17 14.80 18.50 16.38
N LEU A 18 13.69 17.85 16.02
CA LEU A 18 12.73 18.37 15.05
C LEU A 18 12.06 19.65 15.55
N ASP A 19 11.67 19.68 16.83
CA ASP A 19 11.05 20.84 17.48
C ASP A 19 12.01 22.02 17.54
N GLU A 20 13.29 21.80 17.88
CA GLU A 20 14.34 22.82 17.89
C GLU A 20 14.62 23.42 16.51
N LEU A 21 14.35 22.67 15.46
CA LEU A 21 14.46 23.09 14.07
C LEU A 21 13.18 23.78 13.57
N GLY A 22 12.09 23.67 14.31
CA GLY A 22 10.78 24.20 13.96
C GLY A 22 10.16 23.49 12.75
N PHE A 23 10.29 22.17 12.70
CA PHE A 23 9.61 21.38 11.67
C PHE A 23 8.11 21.31 11.94
N SER A 24 7.32 21.55 10.90
CA SER A 24 5.89 21.21 10.89
C SER A 24 5.51 20.58 9.57
N VAL A 25 4.65 19.57 9.63
CA VAL A 25 4.15 18.85 8.46
C VAL A 25 2.62 18.77 8.55
N ARG A 26 1.97 19.06 7.44
CA ARG A 26 0.52 18.89 7.29
C ARG A 26 0.25 17.98 6.12
N PHE A 27 -0.51 16.94 6.36
CA PHE A 27 -1.09 16.09 5.33
C PHE A 27 -2.53 16.53 5.06
N SER A 28 -2.95 16.49 3.81
CA SER A 28 -4.34 16.71 3.42
C SER A 28 -4.71 15.83 2.24
N TRP A 29 -5.93 15.34 2.24
CA TRP A 29 -6.45 14.35 1.32
C TRP A 29 -7.69 14.86 0.63
N SER A 30 -7.81 14.61 -0.67
CA SER A 30 -8.99 14.95 -1.45
C SER A 30 -9.24 13.94 -2.57
N ASP A 31 -10.46 13.87 -3.05
CA ASP A 31 -10.82 13.13 -4.26
C ASP A 31 -10.35 13.85 -5.54
N GLY A 32 -10.57 13.22 -6.70
CA GLY A 32 -10.25 13.80 -8.00
C GLY A 32 -11.08 15.05 -8.34
N ALA A 33 -12.22 15.28 -7.67
CA ALA A 33 -13.08 16.45 -7.82
C ALA A 33 -12.71 17.59 -6.83
N GLY A 34 -11.79 17.35 -5.91
CA GLY A 34 -11.30 18.32 -4.94
C GLY A 34 -12.08 18.36 -3.62
N HIS A 35 -12.95 17.39 -3.35
CA HIS A 35 -13.59 17.27 -2.04
C HIS A 35 -12.57 16.69 -1.04
N SER A 36 -12.38 17.39 0.08
CA SER A 36 -11.44 16.98 1.10
C SER A 36 -12.01 15.82 1.93
N PHE A 37 -11.20 14.79 2.15
CA PHE A 37 -11.48 13.75 3.11
C PHE A 37 -11.10 14.21 4.52
N ARG A 38 -11.89 13.80 5.50
CA ARG A 38 -11.60 14.03 6.90
C ARG A 38 -10.84 12.82 7.46
N GLU A 39 -9.73 13.08 8.13
CA GLU A 39 -9.02 12.05 8.89
C GLU A 39 -9.76 11.78 10.21
N ARG A 40 -9.93 10.50 10.52
CA ARG A 40 -10.44 10.01 11.80
C ARG A 40 -9.49 8.94 12.33
N ASP A 41 -9.29 8.92 13.64
CA ASP A 41 -8.56 7.81 14.27
C ASP A 41 -9.30 6.50 14.03
N ALA A 42 -8.64 5.54 13.40
CA ALA A 42 -9.25 4.25 13.08
C ALA A 42 -9.46 3.41 14.34
N ASP A 43 -8.49 3.48 15.27
CA ASP A 43 -8.52 2.80 16.56
C ASP A 43 -7.47 3.42 17.47
N ASP A 44 -7.76 3.57 18.76
CA ASP A 44 -6.84 4.10 19.78
C ASP A 44 -5.54 3.28 19.91
N THR A 45 -5.50 2.05 19.41
CA THR A 45 -4.37 1.12 19.55
C THR A 45 -3.42 1.10 18.37
N THR A 46 -3.87 1.44 17.17
CA THR A 46 -3.07 1.28 15.94
C THR A 46 -2.27 2.54 15.57
N GLY A 47 -2.69 3.72 16.02
CA GLY A 47 -2.13 5.00 15.60
C GLY A 47 -2.35 5.29 14.10
N CYS A 48 -3.24 4.56 13.46
CA CYS A 48 -3.62 4.74 12.07
C CYS A 48 -4.78 5.72 11.93
N GLN A 49 -4.85 6.41 10.80
CA GLN A 49 -5.96 7.30 10.43
C GLN A 49 -6.81 6.61 9.36
N GLU A 50 -8.11 6.82 9.41
CA GLU A 50 -9.06 6.45 8.37
C GLU A 50 -9.55 7.70 7.64
N LEU A 51 -9.75 7.61 6.33
CA LEU A 51 -10.30 8.72 5.53
C LEU A 51 -11.81 8.52 5.38
N GLU A 52 -12.60 9.37 6.05
CA GLU A 52 -14.07 9.29 5.99
C GLU A 52 -14.58 9.42 4.55
N GLY A 53 -15.34 8.42 4.10
CA GLY A 53 -15.94 8.42 2.75
C GLY A 53 -14.96 8.11 1.62
N PHE A 54 -13.72 7.72 1.92
CA PHE A 54 -12.77 7.30 0.90
C PHE A 54 -12.99 5.84 0.51
N LEU A 55 -13.22 5.61 -0.78
CA LEU A 55 -13.42 4.29 -1.38
C LEU A 55 -12.20 3.94 -2.25
N PRO A 56 -11.22 3.20 -1.72
CA PRO A 56 -9.94 2.94 -2.41
C PRO A 56 -10.08 2.31 -3.79
N CYS A 57 -11.15 1.54 -4.01
CA CYS A 57 -11.38 0.83 -5.27
C CYS A 57 -12.03 1.70 -6.35
N GLU A 58 -12.71 2.76 -5.94
CA GLU A 58 -13.58 3.55 -6.81
C GLU A 58 -13.01 4.95 -7.09
N MET A 59 -12.18 5.45 -6.18
CA MET A 59 -11.71 6.82 -6.20
C MET A 59 -10.19 6.91 -6.32
N ASP A 60 -9.73 7.87 -7.12
CA ASP A 60 -8.37 8.38 -7.01
C ASP A 60 -8.29 9.26 -5.77
N VAL A 61 -7.13 9.26 -5.11
CA VAL A 61 -6.89 10.15 -3.98
C VAL A 61 -5.71 11.06 -4.23
N ARG A 62 -5.91 12.33 -4.02
CA ARG A 62 -4.87 13.36 -4.06
C ARG A 62 -4.36 13.59 -2.65
N LEU A 63 -3.10 13.32 -2.45
CA LEU A 63 -2.35 13.68 -1.25
C LEU A 63 -1.62 15.00 -1.49
N GLU A 64 -1.78 15.94 -0.57
CA GLU A 64 -0.96 17.15 -0.49
C GLU A 64 -0.22 17.16 0.85
N VAL A 65 1.07 17.45 0.80
CA VAL A 65 1.94 17.55 1.97
C VAL A 65 2.58 18.92 1.99
N GLU A 66 2.34 19.67 3.06
CA GLU A 66 3.00 20.93 3.31
C GLU A 66 4.05 20.76 4.41
N VAL A 67 5.27 21.18 4.15
CA VAL A 67 6.39 21.12 5.08
C VAL A 67 6.94 22.51 5.32
N ALA A 68 6.97 22.93 6.59
CA ALA A 68 7.65 24.15 6.98
C ALA A 68 8.82 23.83 7.91
N ILE A 69 9.91 24.60 7.79
CA ILE A 69 11.09 24.55 8.65
C ILE A 69 11.43 26.00 9.02
N GLU A 70 11.32 26.32 10.30
CA GLU A 70 11.55 27.70 10.77
C GLU A 70 13.03 28.04 10.88
N HIS A 71 13.87 27.06 11.24
CA HIS A 71 15.27 27.26 11.53
C HIS A 71 16.21 26.35 10.70
N PRO A 72 16.12 26.35 9.35
CA PRO A 72 16.87 25.42 8.50
C PRO A 72 18.39 25.56 8.67
N ARG A 73 18.90 26.73 8.97
CA ARG A 73 20.34 26.98 9.20
C ARG A 73 20.93 26.13 10.32
N LYS A 74 20.14 25.78 11.33
CA LYS A 74 20.59 24.92 12.42
C LYS A 74 20.90 23.48 11.98
N ILE A 75 20.44 23.08 10.79
CA ILE A 75 20.75 21.76 10.23
C ILE A 75 22.20 21.71 9.79
N PHE A 76 22.69 22.80 9.19
CA PHE A 76 24.02 22.89 8.62
C PHE A 76 25.10 23.09 9.71
N GLY A 77 26.15 22.29 9.64
CA GLY A 77 27.19 22.22 10.68
C GLY A 77 26.86 21.26 11.84
N ASN A 78 25.58 20.89 12.01
CA ASN A 78 25.14 19.91 13.02
C ASN A 78 24.82 18.55 12.44
N PHE A 79 24.05 18.48 11.34
CA PHE A 79 23.57 17.26 10.70
C PHE A 79 24.00 17.14 9.22
N ALA A 80 24.34 18.28 8.59
CA ALA A 80 24.86 18.35 7.23
C ALA A 80 26.04 19.34 7.16
N ALA A 81 26.89 19.21 6.12
CA ALA A 81 27.95 20.17 5.86
C ALA A 81 27.35 21.57 5.58
N LYS A 82 28.12 22.64 5.82
CA LYS A 82 27.63 24.01 5.61
C LYS A 82 27.34 24.34 4.17
N ASP A 83 28.08 23.72 3.25
CA ASP A 83 27.94 23.88 1.81
C ASP A 83 27.13 22.76 1.15
N ALA A 84 26.46 21.91 1.95
CA ALA A 84 25.58 20.88 1.45
C ALA A 84 24.26 21.48 0.91
N GLU A 85 23.61 20.74 0.04
CA GLU A 85 22.24 20.98 -0.38
C GLU A 85 21.37 19.82 0.07
N LEU A 86 20.21 20.14 0.67
CA LEU A 86 19.27 19.18 1.16
C LEU A 86 17.98 19.19 0.33
N GLY A 87 17.26 18.11 0.36
CA GLY A 87 15.96 17.95 -0.27
C GLY A 87 14.96 17.29 0.66
N LEU A 88 13.68 17.45 0.32
CA LEU A 88 12.57 16.75 0.95
C LEU A 88 12.05 15.68 0.01
N ALA A 89 11.61 14.55 0.55
CA ALA A 89 10.94 13.50 -0.19
C ALA A 89 9.78 12.93 0.65
N LEU A 90 8.73 12.49 -0.02
CA LEU A 90 7.69 11.68 0.57
C LEU A 90 8.05 10.21 0.36
N GLN A 91 8.36 9.49 1.42
CA GLN A 91 8.43 8.04 1.41
C GLN A 91 7.02 7.48 1.56
N TYR A 92 6.67 6.48 0.78
CA TYR A 92 5.44 5.72 0.93
C TYR A 92 5.74 4.23 1.07
N GLN A 93 4.88 3.56 1.80
CA GLN A 93 4.94 2.12 2.00
C GLN A 93 3.51 1.58 2.04
N PHE A 94 3.20 0.65 1.15
CA PHE A 94 1.93 -0.07 1.12
C PHE A 94 2.19 -1.50 1.60
N GLU A 95 1.75 -1.81 2.82
CA GLU A 95 2.16 -3.04 3.52
C GLU A 95 1.86 -4.31 2.71
N LYS A 96 0.63 -4.47 2.28
CA LYS A 96 0.24 -5.70 1.55
C LYS A 96 0.77 -5.78 0.12
N LEU A 97 1.10 -4.67 -0.49
CA LEU A 97 1.68 -4.69 -1.84
C LEU A 97 3.19 -4.91 -1.84
N GLY A 98 3.84 -4.84 -0.67
CA GLY A 98 5.29 -4.81 -0.59
C GLY A 98 5.91 -3.64 -1.36
N ASN A 99 5.08 -2.68 -1.78
CA ASN A 99 5.49 -1.58 -2.62
C ASN A 99 5.94 -0.41 -1.73
N GLN A 100 7.18 -0.03 -1.86
CA GLN A 100 7.73 1.13 -1.16
C GLN A 100 8.53 1.98 -2.12
N GLY A 101 8.53 3.27 -1.89
CA GLY A 101 9.27 4.21 -2.71
C GLY A 101 9.44 5.56 -2.04
N ALA A 102 10.17 6.44 -2.70
CA ALA A 102 10.30 7.82 -2.27
C ALA A 102 10.13 8.75 -3.47
N MET A 103 9.30 9.77 -3.30
CA MET A 103 9.02 10.81 -4.29
C MET A 103 9.64 12.12 -3.81
N PRO A 104 10.72 12.60 -4.44
CA PRO A 104 11.30 13.89 -4.10
C PRO A 104 10.32 15.04 -4.34
N PHE A 105 10.34 16.05 -3.47
CA PHE A 105 9.62 17.30 -3.70
C PHE A 105 10.28 18.04 -4.87
N GLU A 106 9.52 18.37 -5.88
CA GLU A 106 10.03 19.07 -7.04
C GLU A 106 10.61 20.44 -6.65
N ASN A 107 11.73 20.81 -7.29
CA ASN A 107 12.40 22.07 -7.05
C ASN A 107 12.69 22.39 -5.57
N CYS A 108 12.82 21.35 -4.73
CA CYS A 108 13.19 21.50 -3.34
C CYS A 108 14.72 21.44 -3.18
N VAL A 109 15.32 22.60 -2.92
CA VAL A 109 16.70 22.72 -2.48
C VAL A 109 16.69 23.56 -1.22
N ILE A 110 17.34 23.07 -0.16
CA ILE A 110 17.47 23.71 1.13
C ILE A 110 18.97 23.89 1.38
N THR A 111 19.37 25.12 1.70
CA THR A 111 20.77 25.53 1.90
C THR A 111 20.97 26.28 3.23
N ASP A 112 22.21 26.48 3.64
CA ASP A 112 22.56 27.30 4.82
C ASP A 112 22.13 28.78 4.67
N GLN A 113 21.77 29.23 3.48
CA GLN A 113 21.32 30.61 3.24
C GLN A 113 19.84 30.82 3.53
N ASP A 114 19.06 29.72 3.59
CA ASP A 114 17.62 29.81 3.81
C ASP A 114 17.29 30.23 5.24
N LYS A 115 16.45 31.25 5.38
CA LYS A 115 15.98 31.74 6.68
C LYS A 115 14.83 30.89 7.21
N SER A 116 13.99 30.44 6.33
CA SER A 116 12.88 29.52 6.56
C SER A 116 12.60 28.76 5.27
N VAL A 117 11.98 27.60 5.37
CA VAL A 117 11.56 26.78 4.24
C VAL A 117 10.06 26.53 4.35
N ASN A 118 9.36 26.68 3.24
CA ASN A 118 7.98 26.24 3.09
C ASN A 118 7.86 25.57 1.72
N LYS A 119 7.55 24.28 1.72
CA LYS A 119 7.45 23.47 0.51
C LYS A 119 6.17 22.68 0.51
N ARG A 120 5.59 22.55 -0.68
CA ARG A 120 4.36 21.78 -0.93
C ARG A 120 4.67 20.67 -1.93
N PHE A 121 4.17 19.50 -1.64
CA PHE A 121 4.15 18.34 -2.51
C PHE A 121 2.71 17.97 -2.79
N ALA A 122 2.39 17.54 -4.00
CA ALA A 122 1.10 17.01 -4.35
C ALA A 122 1.26 15.82 -5.29
N HIS A 123 0.54 14.75 -5.00
CA HIS A 123 0.52 13.55 -5.83
C HIS A 123 -0.87 12.93 -5.87
N VAL A 124 -1.27 12.40 -7.03
CA VAL A 124 -2.52 11.69 -7.19
C VAL A 124 -2.21 10.19 -7.24
N PHE A 125 -2.71 9.48 -6.27
CA PHE A 125 -2.67 8.02 -6.26
C PHE A 125 -3.91 7.49 -6.98
N PRO A 126 -3.75 6.66 -8.02
CA PRO A 126 -4.87 6.05 -8.71
C PRO A 126 -5.68 5.16 -7.77
N LYS A 127 -6.96 5.01 -8.07
CA LYS A 127 -7.82 4.04 -7.41
C LYS A 127 -7.16 2.66 -7.32
N SER A 128 -7.43 1.94 -6.26
CA SER A 128 -6.82 0.65 -5.93
C SER A 128 -5.33 0.70 -5.59
N THR A 129 -4.73 1.89 -5.39
CA THR A 129 -3.36 2.03 -4.90
C THR A 129 -3.28 1.83 -3.39
N PHE A 130 -4.25 2.41 -2.66
CA PHE A 130 -4.35 2.24 -1.20
C PHE A 130 -4.93 0.87 -0.89
N ARG A 131 -4.27 0.19 0.01
CA ARG A 131 -4.72 -1.13 0.46
C ARG A 131 -4.21 -1.36 1.87
N ASP A 132 -5.14 -1.74 2.78
CA ASP A 132 -4.81 -2.01 4.17
C ASP A 132 -4.11 -0.82 4.84
N ILE A 133 -2.94 -1.02 5.39
CA ILE A 133 -2.17 0.07 5.96
C ILE A 133 -1.24 0.65 4.91
N SER A 134 -1.39 1.93 4.66
CA SER A 134 -0.54 2.73 3.77
C SER A 134 0.22 3.77 4.60
N GLY A 135 1.53 3.59 4.70
CA GLY A 135 2.41 4.49 5.46
C GLY A 135 3.01 5.58 4.58
N PHE A 136 3.03 6.80 5.09
CA PHE A 136 3.65 7.97 4.45
C PHE A 136 4.58 8.65 5.45
N THR A 137 5.79 8.96 5.04
CA THR A 137 6.79 9.62 5.90
C THR A 137 7.53 10.69 5.11
N VAL A 138 7.63 11.88 5.65
CA VAL A 138 8.46 12.94 5.07
C VAL A 138 9.91 12.73 5.47
N LEU A 139 10.79 12.67 4.47
CA LEU A 139 12.22 12.50 4.63
C LEU A 139 12.96 13.79 4.32
N LEU A 140 13.98 14.10 5.13
CA LEU A 140 15.02 15.05 4.81
C LEU A 140 16.25 14.27 4.34
N TYR A 141 16.75 14.56 3.14
CA TYR A 141 17.86 13.84 2.55
C TYR A 141 18.93 14.79 1.96
N VAL A 142 20.13 14.28 1.81
CA VAL A 142 21.25 15.00 1.18
C VAL A 142 21.08 14.95 -0.33
N LYS A 143 20.94 16.11 -0.96
CA LYS A 143 20.93 16.27 -2.44
C LYS A 143 22.33 16.42 -2.98
N ASN A 144 23.13 17.27 -2.32
CA ASN A 144 24.57 17.43 -2.58
C ASN A 144 25.29 17.43 -1.23
N PRO A 145 26.24 16.53 -0.96
CA PRO A 145 26.88 16.41 0.36
C PRO A 145 27.80 17.59 0.73
N GLY A 146 28.20 18.41 -0.25
CA GLY A 146 29.18 19.45 0.00
C GLY A 146 30.60 18.90 0.27
N LYS A 147 31.48 19.73 0.83
CA LYS A 147 32.85 19.39 1.22
C LYS A 147 32.95 19.17 2.73
N GLY A 148 32.04 18.38 3.26
CA GLY A 148 31.93 18.17 4.70
C GLY A 148 32.92 17.14 5.26
N ASP A 149 33.00 17.16 6.58
CA ASP A 149 33.71 16.19 7.41
C ASP A 149 32.98 14.81 7.36
N VAL A 150 33.71 13.73 7.59
CA VAL A 150 33.19 12.35 7.64
C VAL A 150 32.06 12.12 8.65
N ARG A 151 31.86 13.04 9.59
CA ARG A 151 30.73 13.02 10.52
C ARG A 151 29.39 13.30 9.87
N PHE A 152 29.37 13.83 8.65
CA PHE A 152 28.19 14.10 7.87
C PHE A 152 28.02 13.07 6.77
N ALA A 153 26.80 12.93 6.26
CA ALA A 153 26.52 12.04 5.13
C ALA A 153 27.27 12.51 3.88
N GLN A 154 28.05 11.60 3.29
CA GLN A 154 28.93 11.90 2.15
C GLN A 154 28.30 11.54 0.80
N ASN A 155 27.12 10.94 0.80
CA ASN A 155 26.47 10.46 -0.42
C ASN A 155 25.16 11.21 -0.68
N ALA A 156 24.92 11.57 -1.93
CA ALA A 156 23.60 12.02 -2.35
C ALA A 156 22.56 10.90 -2.11
N GLY A 157 21.34 11.29 -1.69
CA GLY A 157 20.29 10.36 -1.33
C GLY A 157 20.35 9.86 0.14
N ALA A 158 21.41 10.17 0.90
CA ALA A 158 21.50 9.80 2.30
C ALA A 158 20.41 10.50 3.13
N ILE A 159 19.65 9.73 3.88
CA ILE A 159 18.56 10.24 4.73
C ILE A 159 19.17 10.77 6.04
N ILE A 160 18.98 12.04 6.34
CA ILE A 160 19.46 12.67 7.56
C ILE A 160 18.35 12.99 8.58
N GLY A 161 17.08 12.79 8.20
CA GLY A 161 15.94 12.92 9.12
C GLY A 161 14.68 12.29 8.55
N ARG A 162 13.90 11.72 9.46
CA ARG A 162 12.49 11.36 9.25
C ARG A 162 11.68 12.36 10.05
N ILE A 163 10.86 13.16 9.36
CA ILE A 163 10.29 14.37 9.98
C ILE A 163 8.95 14.04 10.63
N ASP A 164 8.03 13.48 9.87
CA ASP A 164 6.69 13.10 10.34
C ASP A 164 6.12 12.01 9.44
N GLY A 165 5.18 11.25 9.97
CA GLY A 165 4.54 10.15 9.27
C GLY A 165 3.05 10.08 9.53
N ARG A 166 2.34 9.50 8.57
CA ARG A 166 0.93 9.12 8.69
C ARG A 166 0.78 7.68 8.22
N ALA A 167 -0.01 6.92 8.93
CA ALA A 167 -0.47 5.63 8.50
C ALA A 167 -1.98 5.72 8.23
N ILE A 168 -2.36 5.50 6.99
CA ILE A 168 -3.77 5.46 6.59
C ILE A 168 -4.19 4.01 6.52
N ILE A 169 -5.19 3.64 7.28
CA ILE A 169 -5.87 2.36 7.16
C ILE A 169 -7.06 2.56 6.23
N THR A 170 -7.17 1.68 5.26
CA THR A 170 -8.35 1.62 4.41
C THR A 170 -9.04 0.33 4.73
N GLY A 171 -10.25 0.42 5.27
CA GLY A 171 -11.07 -0.75 5.57
C GLY A 171 -11.09 -1.72 4.39
N GLY A 172 -11.11 -2.99 4.67
CA GLY A 172 -10.81 -4.14 3.80
C GLY A 172 -11.45 -4.26 2.42
N SER A 173 -11.95 -3.19 1.86
CA SER A 173 -12.54 -3.20 0.53
C SER A 173 -11.47 -3.28 -0.54
N GLY A 174 -11.25 -4.45 -1.07
CA GLY A 174 -10.51 -4.62 -2.31
C GLY A 174 -9.29 -5.52 -2.24
N TYR A 175 -9.22 -6.41 -1.27
CA TYR A 175 -8.15 -7.38 -1.19
C TYR A 175 -8.47 -8.70 -1.83
N ILE A 176 -7.56 -9.01 -2.71
CA ILE A 176 -7.31 -10.38 -3.09
C ILE A 176 -6.49 -10.98 -1.95
N PHE A 177 -7.10 -11.60 -0.98
CA PHE A 177 -6.57 -12.47 0.08
C PHE A 177 -5.15 -12.16 0.60
N SER A 178 -4.98 -12.06 1.91
CA SER A 178 -3.67 -12.09 2.56
C SER A 178 -3.29 -13.53 2.88
N PRO A 179 -2.37 -14.16 2.11
CA PRO A 179 -2.04 -15.55 2.38
C PRO A 179 -1.30 -15.71 3.69
N TYR A 180 -1.72 -16.67 4.50
CA TYR A 180 -0.99 -17.09 5.68
C TYR A 180 0.24 -17.91 5.27
N LYS A 181 1.44 -17.43 5.62
CA LYS A 181 2.69 -18.15 5.37
C LYS A 181 2.86 -19.24 6.42
N VAL A 182 2.99 -20.49 5.98
CA VAL A 182 3.16 -21.65 6.87
C VAL A 182 4.28 -22.54 6.39
N SER A 183 4.94 -23.23 7.34
CA SER A 183 5.93 -24.27 7.06
C SER A 183 5.24 -25.63 7.22
N SER A 184 4.92 -26.29 6.10
CA SER A 184 4.17 -27.56 6.11
C SER A 184 4.93 -28.74 5.47
N GLY A 185 6.15 -28.48 4.99
CA GLY A 185 7.02 -29.49 4.38
C GLY A 185 7.07 -29.42 2.85
N LYS A 186 8.21 -29.87 2.29
CA LYS A 186 8.54 -29.71 0.85
C LYS A 186 7.61 -30.45 -0.11
N LYS A 187 6.90 -31.47 0.36
CA LYS A 187 6.01 -32.31 -0.48
C LYS A 187 4.56 -31.83 -0.48
N GLU A 188 4.21 -30.93 0.44
CA GLU A 188 2.87 -30.38 0.53
C GLU A 188 2.63 -29.35 -0.58
N PRO A 189 1.35 -29.08 -0.93
CA PRO A 189 0.99 -28.10 -1.95
C PRO A 189 1.65 -26.73 -1.70
N LEU A 190 1.89 -25.98 -2.78
CA LEU A 190 2.43 -24.64 -2.67
C LEU A 190 1.43 -23.67 -2.00
N TRP A 191 0.13 -23.84 -2.28
CA TRP A 191 -0.95 -23.15 -1.59
C TRP A 191 -2.20 -24.03 -1.49
N TRP A 192 -3.06 -23.71 -0.54
CA TRP A 192 -4.39 -24.30 -0.42
C TRP A 192 -5.34 -23.30 0.26
N VAL A 193 -6.62 -23.58 0.15
CA VAL A 193 -7.69 -22.78 0.75
C VAL A 193 -8.42 -23.63 1.78
N VAL A 194 -8.81 -22.99 2.88
CA VAL A 194 -9.75 -23.53 3.87
C VAL A 194 -10.94 -22.59 3.92
N SER A 195 -12.13 -23.13 3.71
CA SER A 195 -13.38 -22.37 3.71
C SER A 195 -14.39 -23.00 4.68
N THR A 196 -15.01 -22.16 5.49
CA THR A 196 -16.14 -22.47 6.36
C THR A 196 -17.42 -21.75 5.92
N ILE A 197 -17.41 -21.18 4.72
CA ILE A 197 -18.51 -20.39 4.17
C ILE A 197 -19.78 -21.26 4.09
N SER A 198 -20.86 -20.72 4.65
CA SER A 198 -22.22 -21.27 4.64
C SER A 198 -23.22 -20.13 4.45
N ALA A 199 -24.50 -20.45 4.28
CA ALA A 199 -25.54 -19.43 4.15
C ALA A 199 -25.59 -18.44 5.34
N ASP A 200 -25.27 -18.92 6.53
CA ASP A 200 -25.32 -18.14 7.77
C ASP A 200 -24.06 -17.28 7.99
N THR A 201 -23.00 -17.48 7.21
CA THR A 201 -21.71 -16.80 7.39
C THR A 201 -21.36 -15.81 6.28
N LEU A 202 -22.27 -15.53 5.36
CA LEU A 202 -22.02 -14.63 4.22
C LEU A 202 -21.75 -13.17 4.61
N ASP A 203 -22.31 -12.74 5.72
CA ASP A 203 -22.11 -11.40 6.27
C ASP A 203 -20.95 -11.34 7.28
N ASN A 204 -20.32 -12.49 7.58
CA ASN A 204 -19.14 -12.53 8.42
C ASN A 204 -17.90 -12.03 7.68
N ASP A 205 -16.87 -11.69 8.45
CA ASP A 205 -15.56 -11.32 7.94
C ASP A 205 -14.96 -12.43 7.06
N LEU A 206 -14.48 -12.07 5.90
CA LEU A 206 -13.89 -13.02 4.95
C LEU A 206 -12.70 -13.77 5.55
N ASP A 207 -11.83 -13.09 6.31
CA ASP A 207 -10.64 -13.70 6.92
C ASP A 207 -11.01 -14.73 8.00
N ALA A 208 -12.22 -14.65 8.57
CA ALA A 208 -12.73 -15.67 9.48
C ALA A 208 -13.16 -16.94 8.74
N GLU A 209 -13.83 -16.77 7.59
CA GLU A 209 -14.53 -17.85 6.88
C GLU A 209 -13.75 -18.43 5.69
N PHE A 210 -12.72 -17.72 5.20
CA PHE A 210 -11.98 -18.11 4.02
C PHE A 210 -10.50 -17.78 4.16
N LYS A 211 -9.66 -18.80 4.31
CA LYS A 211 -8.23 -18.64 4.54
C LYS A 211 -7.41 -19.25 3.41
N VAL A 212 -6.44 -18.47 2.94
CA VAL A 212 -5.47 -18.89 1.94
C VAL A 212 -4.14 -19.16 2.64
N TYR A 213 -3.63 -20.36 2.52
CA TYR A 213 -2.33 -20.75 3.08
C TYR A 213 -1.30 -20.90 1.96
N VAL A 214 -0.08 -20.47 2.24
CA VAL A 214 1.07 -20.62 1.34
C VAL A 214 2.21 -21.30 2.09
N ASN A 215 2.72 -22.37 1.47
CA ASN A 215 3.78 -23.19 2.04
C ASN A 215 5.15 -22.64 1.71
N THR A 216 5.84 -22.12 2.72
CA THR A 216 7.19 -21.56 2.57
C THR A 216 8.28 -22.60 2.35
N ASP A 217 8.03 -23.89 2.69
CA ASP A 217 8.97 -24.97 2.48
C ASP A 217 8.91 -25.55 1.04
N ASN A 218 7.85 -25.21 0.29
CA ASN A 218 7.72 -25.71 -1.08
C ASN A 218 8.81 -25.12 -1.98
N PRO A 219 9.54 -25.92 -2.77
CA PRO A 219 10.60 -25.44 -3.63
C PRO A 219 10.22 -24.34 -4.61
N SER A 220 8.94 -24.25 -4.97
CA SER A 220 8.41 -23.21 -5.87
C SER A 220 8.02 -21.90 -5.15
N TYR A 221 8.08 -21.84 -3.82
CA TYR A 221 7.69 -20.65 -3.05
C TYR A 221 8.43 -19.37 -3.49
N PRO A 222 9.75 -19.38 -3.74
CA PRO A 222 10.44 -18.17 -4.21
C PRO A 222 9.89 -17.63 -5.55
N SER A 223 9.43 -18.52 -6.42
CA SER A 223 8.87 -18.15 -7.73
C SER A 223 7.46 -17.55 -7.63
N LEU A 224 6.80 -17.68 -6.49
CA LEU A 224 5.50 -17.07 -6.22
C LEU A 224 5.61 -15.55 -6.10
N CYS A 225 6.76 -15.04 -5.64
CA CYS A 225 7.04 -13.60 -5.48
C CYS A 225 5.96 -12.87 -4.68
N LEU A 226 5.45 -13.45 -3.59
CA LEU A 226 4.34 -12.90 -2.80
C LEU A 226 4.62 -11.48 -2.32
N ASP A 227 5.82 -11.23 -1.80
CA ASP A 227 6.23 -9.95 -1.22
C ASP A 227 6.68 -8.93 -2.27
N SER A 228 6.65 -9.30 -3.56
CA SER A 228 7.03 -8.44 -4.66
C SER A 228 5.80 -7.77 -5.28
N ALA A 229 5.95 -6.52 -5.72
CA ALA A 229 4.97 -5.85 -6.57
C ALA A 229 4.83 -6.53 -7.95
N PHE A 230 5.84 -7.33 -8.33
CA PHE A 230 5.85 -8.08 -9.58
C PHE A 230 4.78 -9.19 -9.57
N PHE A 231 4.03 -9.29 -10.65
CA PHE A 231 3.05 -10.35 -10.88
C PHE A 231 3.71 -11.52 -11.59
N SER A 232 4.26 -12.47 -10.82
CA SER A 232 4.72 -13.73 -11.42
C SER A 232 3.54 -14.50 -11.98
N PRO A 233 3.71 -15.29 -13.06
CA PRO A 233 2.65 -16.15 -13.59
C PRO A 233 2.05 -17.09 -12.52
N LEU A 234 2.90 -17.57 -11.61
CA LEU A 234 2.49 -18.45 -10.53
C LEU A 234 1.61 -17.74 -9.50
N LYS A 235 1.93 -16.48 -9.20
CA LYS A 235 1.10 -15.61 -8.33
C LYS A 235 -0.26 -15.32 -8.96
N LEU A 236 -0.31 -15.06 -10.27
CA LEU A 236 -1.56 -14.85 -11.00
C LEU A 236 -2.43 -16.10 -11.01
N GLU A 237 -1.84 -17.28 -11.21
CA GLU A 237 -2.53 -18.55 -11.13
C GLU A 237 -3.09 -18.84 -9.73
N MET A 238 -2.31 -18.55 -8.70
CA MET A 238 -2.79 -18.67 -7.33
C MET A 238 -4.02 -17.79 -7.11
N PHE A 239 -3.96 -16.50 -7.49
CA PHE A 239 -5.08 -15.59 -7.31
C PHE A 239 -6.31 -16.00 -8.11
N ALA A 240 -6.15 -16.42 -9.38
CA ALA A 240 -7.27 -16.91 -10.17
C ALA A 240 -7.95 -18.12 -9.52
N THR A 241 -7.16 -19.06 -9.02
CA THR A 241 -7.64 -20.24 -8.32
C THR A 241 -8.40 -19.86 -7.05
N VAL A 242 -7.83 -18.98 -6.23
CA VAL A 242 -8.42 -18.53 -4.96
C VAL A 242 -9.75 -17.79 -5.20
N CYS A 243 -9.79 -16.86 -6.16
CA CYS A 243 -11.03 -16.16 -6.53
C CYS A 243 -12.11 -17.14 -6.99
N THR A 244 -11.74 -18.13 -7.80
CA THR A 244 -12.68 -19.14 -8.29
C THR A 244 -13.22 -20.00 -7.15
N GLN A 245 -12.37 -20.40 -6.21
CA GLN A 245 -12.77 -21.17 -5.03
C GLN A 245 -13.67 -20.38 -4.08
N LEU A 246 -13.44 -19.07 -3.92
CA LEU A 246 -14.34 -18.22 -3.14
C LEU A 246 -15.73 -18.16 -3.77
N ILE A 247 -15.81 -17.92 -5.10
CA ILE A 247 -17.09 -17.90 -5.82
C ILE A 247 -17.80 -19.24 -5.68
N ASP A 248 -17.07 -20.36 -5.80
CA ASP A 248 -17.63 -21.69 -5.63
C ASP A 248 -18.15 -21.97 -4.22
N ALA A 249 -17.41 -21.55 -3.21
CA ALA A 249 -17.82 -21.67 -1.81
C ALA A 249 -19.15 -20.91 -1.55
N VAL A 250 -19.27 -19.68 -2.05
CA VAL A 250 -20.53 -18.91 -1.91
C VAL A 250 -21.67 -19.52 -2.73
N ARG A 251 -21.41 -20.06 -3.93
CA ARG A 251 -22.41 -20.80 -4.72
C ARG A 251 -22.93 -22.03 -3.97
N SER A 252 -22.03 -22.72 -3.30
CA SER A 252 -22.35 -23.95 -2.54
C SER A 252 -23.06 -23.66 -1.23
N ALA A 253 -22.99 -22.42 -0.71
CA ALA A 253 -23.65 -22.00 0.51
C ALA A 253 -25.19 -21.97 0.41
N GLY A 254 -25.76 -22.02 -0.81
CA GLY A 254 -27.22 -22.08 -1.01
C GLY A 254 -27.77 -21.01 -1.93
N ASP A 255 -29.07 -20.73 -1.83
CA ASP A 255 -29.76 -19.76 -2.68
C ASP A 255 -29.47 -18.32 -2.21
N VAL A 256 -28.31 -17.81 -2.59
CA VAL A 256 -27.84 -16.48 -2.25
C VAL A 256 -28.29 -15.50 -3.30
N THR A 257 -28.86 -14.38 -2.88
CA THR A 257 -29.03 -13.22 -3.74
C THR A 257 -27.68 -12.49 -3.79
N TRP A 258 -27.04 -12.46 -4.95
CA TRP A 258 -25.71 -11.86 -5.10
C TRP A 258 -25.75 -10.36 -5.01
N ASP A 259 -26.89 -9.74 -5.37
CA ASP A 259 -27.07 -8.28 -5.40
C ASP A 259 -25.80 -7.57 -5.90
N LEU A 260 -25.50 -7.79 -7.19
CA LEU A 260 -24.25 -7.30 -7.80
C LEU A 260 -24.16 -5.76 -7.83
N GLU A 261 -25.27 -5.07 -7.68
CA GLU A 261 -25.32 -3.60 -7.56
C GLU A 261 -25.15 -3.13 -6.10
N GLY A 262 -25.23 -4.04 -5.15
CA GLY A 262 -25.05 -3.76 -3.73
C GLY A 262 -23.65 -3.28 -3.41
N ASP A 263 -23.51 -2.85 -2.16
CA ASP A 263 -22.28 -2.27 -1.66
C ASP A 263 -21.13 -3.29 -1.66
N CYS A 264 -19.95 -2.85 -2.12
CA CYS A 264 -18.71 -3.61 -2.05
C CYS A 264 -17.87 -3.20 -0.84
N GLU A 265 -18.44 -2.38 0.04
CA GLU A 265 -17.78 -1.93 1.24
C GLU A 265 -17.89 -2.98 2.35
N GLY A 266 -16.85 -3.04 3.16
CA GLY A 266 -16.77 -3.93 4.30
C GLY A 266 -15.97 -5.22 4.04
N ASP A 267 -15.73 -5.95 5.12
CA ASP A 267 -14.87 -7.12 5.17
C ASP A 267 -15.66 -8.44 5.02
N SER A 268 -16.96 -8.36 4.74
CA SER A 268 -17.81 -9.56 4.64
C SER A 268 -17.47 -10.40 3.41
N VAL A 269 -17.73 -11.70 3.51
CA VAL A 269 -17.59 -12.65 2.39
C VAL A 269 -18.31 -12.12 1.14
N LEU A 270 -19.55 -11.66 1.30
CA LEU A 270 -20.37 -11.22 0.18
C LEU A 270 -19.86 -9.92 -0.45
N SER A 271 -19.36 -8.97 0.34
CA SER A 271 -18.74 -7.73 -0.16
C SER A 271 -17.52 -8.04 -1.02
N HIS A 272 -16.67 -8.95 -0.60
CA HIS A 272 -15.50 -9.37 -1.37
C HIS A 272 -15.88 -10.10 -2.66
N VAL A 273 -16.88 -10.96 -2.62
CA VAL A 273 -17.36 -11.63 -3.84
C VAL A 273 -17.93 -10.63 -4.82
N ARG A 274 -18.79 -9.68 -4.40
CA ARG A 274 -19.29 -8.57 -5.24
C ARG A 274 -18.15 -7.80 -5.89
N TYR A 275 -17.12 -7.46 -5.11
CA TYR A 275 -15.94 -6.78 -5.62
C TYR A 275 -15.25 -7.59 -6.74
N PHE A 276 -15.02 -8.88 -6.54
CA PHE A 276 -14.40 -9.73 -7.57
C PHE A 276 -15.27 -9.87 -8.81
N LEU A 277 -16.56 -10.01 -8.64
CA LEU A 277 -17.48 -10.11 -9.76
C LEU A 277 -17.50 -8.82 -10.58
N LYS A 278 -17.63 -7.66 -9.95
CA LYS A 278 -17.52 -6.35 -10.61
C LYS A 278 -16.16 -6.17 -11.30
N ARG A 279 -15.10 -6.64 -10.71
CA ARG A 279 -13.71 -6.45 -11.21
C ARG A 279 -13.40 -7.36 -12.39
N PHE A 280 -13.76 -8.64 -12.32
CA PHE A 280 -13.34 -9.65 -13.29
C PHE A 280 -14.45 -10.12 -14.23
N LEU A 281 -15.69 -9.90 -13.87
CA LEU A 281 -16.89 -10.35 -14.59
C LEU A 281 -17.94 -9.22 -14.74
N PRO A 282 -17.55 -7.96 -15.07
CA PRO A 282 -18.45 -6.80 -14.98
C PRO A 282 -19.68 -6.91 -15.87
N ASP A 283 -19.56 -7.62 -17.01
CA ASP A 283 -20.63 -7.75 -18.01
C ASP A 283 -21.46 -9.03 -17.86
N ARG A 284 -21.26 -9.78 -16.75
CA ARG A 284 -21.92 -11.06 -16.55
C ARG A 284 -23.11 -10.95 -15.63
N LEU A 285 -24.22 -11.52 -16.08
CA LEU A 285 -25.46 -11.59 -15.29
C LEU A 285 -25.32 -12.58 -14.14
N GLU A 286 -25.99 -12.31 -13.03
CA GLU A 286 -26.03 -13.18 -11.84
C GLU A 286 -26.38 -14.65 -12.20
N GLY A 287 -27.35 -14.87 -13.04
CA GLY A 287 -27.73 -16.21 -13.50
C GLY A 287 -26.60 -16.97 -14.20
N TYR A 288 -25.76 -16.28 -14.98
CA TYR A 288 -24.56 -16.87 -15.58
C TYR A 288 -23.53 -17.25 -14.51
N ILE A 289 -23.26 -16.33 -13.57
CA ILE A 289 -22.29 -16.55 -12.50
C ILE A 289 -22.71 -17.76 -11.65
N LYS A 290 -24.01 -17.91 -11.34
CA LYS A 290 -24.56 -19.04 -10.58
C LYS A 290 -24.43 -20.39 -11.28
N THR A 291 -24.50 -20.42 -12.60
CA THR A 291 -24.64 -21.68 -13.39
C THR A 291 -23.41 -22.01 -14.23
N ALA A 292 -22.56 -21.05 -14.57
CA ALA A 292 -21.39 -21.29 -15.41
C ALA A 292 -20.44 -22.33 -14.80
N PRO A 293 -19.83 -23.18 -15.62
CA PRO A 293 -18.82 -24.13 -15.16
C PRO A 293 -17.64 -23.39 -14.52
N LEU A 294 -17.12 -23.91 -13.40
CA LEU A 294 -16.02 -23.26 -12.67
C LEU A 294 -14.78 -23.01 -13.52
N TYR A 295 -14.45 -23.94 -14.42
CA TYR A 295 -13.31 -23.80 -15.33
C TYR A 295 -13.46 -22.59 -16.28
N GLU A 296 -14.70 -22.28 -16.66
CA GLU A 296 -15.00 -21.12 -17.51
C GLU A 296 -14.80 -19.82 -16.75
N LEU A 297 -15.35 -19.75 -15.53
CA LEU A 297 -15.10 -18.61 -14.62
C LEU A 297 -13.60 -18.43 -14.33
N ALA A 298 -12.90 -19.51 -14.00
CA ALA A 298 -11.47 -19.49 -13.78
C ALA A 298 -10.68 -18.93 -14.97
N ASN A 299 -11.05 -19.32 -16.20
CA ASN A 299 -10.41 -18.83 -17.42
C ASN A 299 -10.66 -17.33 -17.64
N ILE A 300 -11.86 -16.85 -17.38
CA ILE A 300 -12.18 -15.42 -17.50
C ILE A 300 -11.37 -14.62 -16.46
N ILE A 301 -11.39 -15.05 -15.19
CA ILE A 301 -10.65 -14.37 -14.10
C ILE A 301 -9.15 -14.36 -14.41
N ARG A 302 -8.59 -15.49 -14.83
CA ARG A 302 -7.19 -15.61 -15.24
C ARG A 302 -6.85 -14.62 -16.35
N THR A 303 -7.66 -14.56 -17.40
CA THR A 303 -7.46 -13.63 -18.52
C THR A 303 -7.46 -12.18 -18.06
N GLN A 304 -8.40 -11.77 -17.21
CA GLN A 304 -8.48 -10.41 -16.70
C GLN A 304 -7.28 -10.06 -15.80
N LEU A 305 -6.81 -11.00 -14.99
CA LEU A 305 -5.60 -10.82 -14.17
C LEU A 305 -4.36 -10.63 -15.04
N PHE A 306 -4.18 -11.42 -16.09
CA PHE A 306 -3.06 -11.28 -17.02
C PHE A 306 -3.11 -9.95 -17.78
N ILE A 307 -4.27 -9.53 -18.28
CA ILE A 307 -4.45 -8.22 -18.94
C ILE A 307 -4.09 -7.07 -17.99
N ALA A 308 -4.50 -7.16 -16.72
CA ALA A 308 -4.18 -6.16 -15.72
C ALA A 308 -2.67 -6.11 -15.40
N ALA A 309 -2.00 -7.27 -15.38
CA ALA A 309 -0.56 -7.37 -15.17
C ALA A 309 0.24 -6.80 -16.36
N GLU A 310 -0.15 -7.13 -17.60
CA GLU A 310 0.49 -6.60 -18.81
C GLU A 310 0.36 -5.07 -18.92
N LYS A 311 -0.80 -4.52 -18.63
CA LYS A 311 -1.00 -3.06 -18.62
C LYS A 311 -0.07 -2.34 -17.63
N LYS A 312 0.24 -2.96 -16.49
CA LYS A 312 1.19 -2.43 -15.52
C LYS A 312 2.63 -2.46 -16.04
N LEU A 313 3.04 -3.55 -16.67
CA LEU A 313 4.38 -3.69 -17.26
C LEU A 313 4.64 -2.65 -18.36
N VAL A 314 3.68 -2.42 -19.25
CA VAL A 314 3.80 -1.41 -20.33
C VAL A 314 3.96 0.01 -19.79
N VAL A 315 3.34 0.34 -18.65
CA VAL A 315 3.48 1.67 -18.01
C VAL A 315 4.84 1.83 -17.33
N GLU A 316 5.45 0.74 -16.84
CA GLU A 316 6.78 0.77 -16.22
C GLU A 316 7.90 0.84 -17.27
N GLU A 317 7.74 0.21 -18.43
CA GLU A 317 8.72 0.29 -19.53
C GLU A 317 8.69 1.65 -20.29
N ALA A 318 7.62 2.41 -20.18
CA ALA A 318 7.44 3.72 -20.81
C ALA A 318 7.94 4.90 -19.96
N LYS A 319 8.50 4.64 -18.80
CA LYS A 319 9.10 5.62 -17.87
C LYS A 319 10.62 5.50 -17.83
#